data_feaaaaa8ed9ba3bdc3a8ca33ff470c3f
#
_entry.id   feaaaaa8ed9ba3bdc3a8ca33ff470c3f
#
_cell.length_a   1.000
_cell.length_b   1.000
_cell.length_c   1.000
_cell.angle_alpha   90.00
_cell.angle_beta   90.00
_cell.angle_gamma   90.00
#
_symmetry.space_group_name_H-M   'P 1'
#
loop_
_entity.id
_entity.type
_entity.pdbx_description
1 polymer ?
#
loop_
_entity_poly.entity_id
_entity_poly.type
_entity_poly.pdbx_seq_one_letter_code
_entity_poly.pdbx_strand_id
1 'polypeptide(L)'
;MQNFDEIIKKFPKKRPDLEEKYKLIFDEWRLLNRNAVGTANTLAAILESWCHKEIAKDKFKGNILEIGAGTLNHVKYEKNFNTYDIIEPFEKAYKNSKYLNKINNIFTNYSEITNKYKKIISIYTFEHMTNLPYEISEIKKILDKNGSLHIAIPCEGEFAFKMGWKFTTAIAFKFKYKLDYSVIMKHEHVNTFEEILILLRNYFKKVEVKRNPFILPIKNCSFYAYIKCS
;
A
#
# COMPACT_ATOMS: atom_id res chain seq x y z
N MET A 1 0.38 15.59 19.49
CA MET A 1 -0.32 14.63 18.59
C MET A 1 -1.14 15.45 17.61
N GLN A 2 -1.01 15.19 16.31
CA GLN A 2 -1.85 15.87 15.30
C GLN A 2 -3.31 15.46 15.50
N ASN A 3 -4.23 16.43 15.41
CA ASN A 3 -5.66 16.20 15.55
C ASN A 3 -6.25 15.79 14.18
N PHE A 4 -7.34 15.01 14.19
CA PHE A 4 -8.06 14.61 12.96
C PHE A 4 -8.45 15.83 12.10
N ASP A 5 -8.98 16.88 12.70
CA ASP A 5 -9.40 18.11 12.01
C ASP A 5 -8.25 18.84 11.31
N GLU A 6 -7.06 18.76 11.86
CA GLU A 6 -5.85 19.32 11.24
C GLU A 6 -5.38 18.46 10.05
N ILE A 7 -5.52 17.16 10.16
CA ILE A 7 -5.11 16.23 9.10
C ILE A 7 -6.05 16.32 7.91
N ILE A 8 -7.37 16.30 8.14
CA ILE A 8 -8.35 16.29 7.06
C ILE A 8 -8.27 17.55 6.19
N LYS A 9 -7.92 18.70 6.79
CA LYS A 9 -7.74 19.97 6.08
C LYS A 9 -6.56 19.96 5.10
N LYS A 10 -5.63 19.01 5.21
CA LYS A 10 -4.51 18.86 4.28
C LYS A 10 -4.89 18.19 2.97
N PHE A 11 -6.09 17.60 2.86
CA PHE A 11 -6.53 16.86 1.68
C PHE A 11 -7.46 17.71 0.78
N PRO A 12 -7.43 17.51 -0.55
CA PRO A 12 -6.50 16.62 -1.24
C PRO A 12 -5.07 17.15 -1.24
N LYS A 13 -4.09 16.28 -1.00
CA LYS A 13 -2.68 16.62 -1.05
C LYS A 13 -2.19 16.73 -2.50
N LYS A 14 -1.19 17.59 -2.72
CA LYS A 14 -0.49 17.69 -3.99
C LYS A 14 0.84 16.95 -3.92
N ARG A 15 1.17 16.21 -4.97
CA ARG A 15 2.52 15.65 -5.12
C ARG A 15 3.49 16.78 -5.46
N PRO A 16 4.68 16.84 -4.84
CA PRO A 16 5.74 17.74 -5.29
C PRO A 16 6.07 17.47 -6.77
N ASP A 17 6.25 18.52 -7.56
CA ASP A 17 6.60 18.35 -8.96
C ASP A 17 7.99 17.71 -9.12
N LEU A 18 8.12 16.85 -10.13
CA LEU A 18 9.40 16.27 -10.52
C LEU A 18 10.09 17.14 -11.56
N GLU A 19 11.37 17.40 -11.36
CA GLU A 19 12.22 17.96 -12.38
C GLU A 19 12.32 17.02 -13.59
N GLU A 20 12.57 17.55 -14.80
CA GLU A 20 12.55 16.80 -16.06
C GLU A 20 13.46 15.55 -16.03
N LYS A 21 14.65 15.67 -15.45
CA LYS A 21 15.59 14.53 -15.28
C LYS A 21 15.03 13.37 -14.46
N TYR A 22 14.09 13.64 -13.51
CA TYR A 22 13.40 12.60 -12.75
C TYR A 22 12.23 12.03 -13.53
N LYS A 23 11.47 12.85 -14.26
CA LYS A 23 10.34 12.38 -15.09
C LYS A 23 10.77 11.36 -16.11
N LEU A 24 11.94 11.59 -16.78
CA LEU A 24 12.49 10.69 -17.78
C LEU A 24 12.75 9.26 -17.28
N ILE A 25 13.13 9.12 -16.01
CA ILE A 25 13.45 7.82 -15.41
C ILE A 25 12.31 7.25 -14.54
N PHE A 26 11.31 8.05 -14.22
CA PHE A 26 10.30 7.72 -13.23
C PHE A 26 9.50 6.47 -13.60
N ASP A 27 9.02 6.40 -14.83
CA ASP A 27 8.22 5.26 -15.30
C ASP A 27 9.05 3.97 -15.37
N GLU A 28 10.30 4.05 -15.86
CA GLU A 28 11.23 2.91 -15.87
C GLU A 28 11.51 2.42 -14.45
N TRP A 29 11.88 3.36 -13.57
CA TRP A 29 12.18 3.05 -12.18
C TRP A 29 10.97 2.40 -11.48
N ARG A 30 9.77 2.94 -11.68
CA ARG A 30 8.53 2.43 -11.09
C ARG A 30 8.23 1.01 -11.52
N LEU A 31 8.42 0.68 -12.80
CA LEU A 31 8.25 -0.67 -13.33
C LEU A 31 9.30 -1.63 -12.78
N LEU A 32 10.57 -1.21 -12.73
CA LEU A 32 11.66 -2.01 -12.20
C LEU A 32 11.48 -2.29 -10.70
N ASN A 33 11.09 -1.29 -9.93
CA ASN A 33 10.90 -1.44 -8.49
C ASN A 33 9.73 -2.39 -8.16
N ARG A 34 8.63 -2.33 -8.91
CA ARG A 34 7.51 -3.26 -8.77
C ARG A 34 7.88 -4.71 -9.15
N ASN A 35 8.79 -4.90 -10.09
CA ASN A 35 9.26 -6.21 -10.51
C ASN A 35 10.37 -6.77 -9.59
N ALA A 36 11.19 -5.90 -9.00
CA ALA A 36 12.28 -6.29 -8.10
C ALA A 36 11.81 -6.91 -6.78
N VAL A 37 10.58 -6.64 -6.37
CA VAL A 37 9.90 -7.25 -5.21
C VAL A 37 9.82 -8.80 -5.30
N GLY A 38 10.10 -9.37 -6.47
CA GLY A 38 10.09 -10.82 -6.69
C GLY A 38 11.45 -11.52 -6.54
N THR A 39 12.57 -10.80 -6.35
CA THR A 39 13.88 -11.44 -6.15
C THR A 39 14.00 -11.96 -4.73
N ALA A 40 13.69 -13.23 -4.55
CA ALA A 40 13.76 -13.97 -3.32
C ALA A 40 15.15 -13.85 -2.69
N ASN A 41 15.21 -13.67 -1.35
CA ASN A 41 16.36 -13.68 -0.45
C ASN A 41 16.97 -12.34 -0.03
N THR A 42 16.36 -11.20 -0.32
CA THR A 42 16.74 -9.95 0.34
C THR A 42 15.92 -9.75 1.62
N LEU A 43 16.51 -9.11 2.63
CA LEU A 43 15.79 -8.74 3.88
C LEU A 43 14.52 -7.94 3.56
N ALA A 44 14.55 -7.06 2.56
CA ALA A 44 13.40 -6.31 2.09
C ALA A 44 12.26 -7.23 1.60
N ALA A 45 12.57 -8.24 0.79
CA ALA A 45 11.58 -9.20 0.29
C ALA A 45 10.96 -10.04 1.42
N ILE A 46 11.75 -10.39 2.45
CA ILE A 46 11.27 -11.11 3.65
C ILE A 46 10.29 -10.22 4.42
N LEU A 47 10.65 -8.97 4.69
CA LEU A 47 9.83 -8.01 5.42
C LEU A 47 8.53 -7.70 4.67
N GLU A 48 8.60 -7.54 3.36
CA GLU A 48 7.45 -7.31 2.50
C GLU A 48 6.52 -8.53 2.45
N SER A 49 7.09 -9.74 2.33
CA SER A 49 6.31 -10.99 2.36
C SER A 49 5.54 -11.19 3.66
N TRP A 50 6.02 -10.61 4.77
CA TRP A 50 5.34 -10.66 6.05
C TRP A 50 3.98 -9.97 5.99
N CYS A 51 3.87 -8.81 5.36
CA CYS A 51 2.59 -8.09 5.18
C CYS A 51 1.56 -8.95 4.45
N HIS A 52 1.95 -9.56 3.33
CA HIS A 52 1.08 -10.47 2.58
C HIS A 52 0.62 -11.66 3.43
N LYS A 53 1.53 -12.25 4.20
CA LYS A 53 1.22 -13.38 5.09
C LYS A 53 0.29 -12.97 6.23
N GLU A 54 0.48 -11.79 6.84
CA GLU A 54 -0.40 -11.31 7.91
C GLU A 54 -1.83 -11.09 7.41
N ILE A 55 -2.01 -10.49 6.23
CA ILE A 55 -3.31 -10.30 5.60
C ILE A 55 -3.99 -11.65 5.33
N ALA A 56 -3.24 -12.62 4.80
CA ALA A 56 -3.75 -13.94 4.43
C ALA A 56 -4.06 -14.86 5.64
N LYS A 57 -3.62 -14.50 6.87
CA LYS A 57 -4.01 -15.22 8.09
C LYS A 57 -5.50 -15.07 8.40
N ASP A 58 -6.12 -14.00 7.95
CA ASP A 58 -7.55 -13.80 8.11
C ASP A 58 -8.31 -14.64 7.09
N LYS A 59 -8.56 -15.89 7.50
CA LYS A 59 -9.27 -16.88 6.68
C LYS A 59 -10.76 -16.55 6.66
N PHE A 60 -11.28 -16.30 5.48
CA PHE A 60 -12.71 -16.14 5.31
C PHE A 60 -13.14 -16.73 3.96
N LYS A 61 -14.43 -16.93 3.78
CA LYS A 61 -15.02 -17.35 2.51
C LYS A 61 -15.90 -16.22 1.98
N GLY A 62 -15.60 -15.68 0.81
CA GLY A 62 -16.34 -14.56 0.23
C GLY A 62 -15.58 -13.87 -0.90
N ASN A 63 -16.04 -12.68 -1.23
CA ASN A 63 -15.47 -11.87 -2.30
C ASN A 63 -14.37 -10.96 -1.76
N ILE A 64 -13.26 -10.92 -2.46
CA ILE A 64 -12.10 -10.06 -2.18
C ILE A 64 -12.05 -8.93 -3.20
N LEU A 65 -11.71 -7.73 -2.75
CA LEU A 65 -11.27 -6.63 -3.58
C LEU A 65 -9.88 -6.18 -3.15
N GLU A 66 -8.93 -6.13 -4.07
CA GLU A 66 -7.61 -5.53 -3.83
C GLU A 66 -7.50 -4.18 -4.52
N ILE A 67 -7.17 -3.13 -3.76
CA ILE A 67 -7.03 -1.75 -4.22
C ILE A 67 -5.55 -1.45 -4.42
N GLY A 68 -5.16 -1.05 -5.63
CA GLY A 68 -3.77 -0.85 -6.02
C GLY A 68 -3.02 -2.18 -6.12
N ALA A 69 -3.60 -3.16 -6.81
CA ALA A 69 -3.11 -4.54 -6.88
C ALA A 69 -1.74 -4.70 -7.58
N GLY A 70 -1.31 -3.68 -8.32
CA GLY A 70 0.00 -3.66 -8.99
C GLY A 70 0.25 -4.90 -9.83
N THR A 71 1.30 -5.67 -9.50
CA THR A 71 1.70 -6.89 -10.23
C THR A 71 0.94 -8.16 -9.81
N LEU A 72 -0.12 -8.05 -9.01
CA LEU A 72 -0.93 -9.14 -8.47
C LEU A 72 -0.17 -10.07 -7.52
N ASN A 73 0.83 -9.53 -6.81
CA ASN A 73 1.69 -10.33 -5.94
C ASN A 73 0.98 -10.92 -4.72
N HIS A 74 -0.15 -10.35 -4.30
CA HIS A 74 -0.89 -10.82 -3.13
C HIS A 74 -1.77 -12.03 -3.42
N VAL A 75 -2.29 -12.17 -4.63
CA VAL A 75 -3.23 -13.24 -5.03
C VAL A 75 -2.76 -14.64 -4.63
N LYS A 76 -1.43 -14.91 -4.70
CA LYS A 76 -0.86 -16.22 -4.34
C LYS A 76 -0.99 -16.59 -2.85
N TYR A 77 -1.19 -15.61 -1.98
CA TYR A 77 -1.31 -15.83 -0.54
C TYR A 77 -2.76 -16.10 -0.10
N GLU A 78 -3.74 -15.59 -0.87
CA GLU A 78 -5.16 -15.80 -0.57
C GLU A 78 -5.63 -17.19 -1.02
N LYS A 79 -6.45 -17.81 -0.17
CA LYS A 79 -7.03 -19.14 -0.41
C LYS A 79 -8.52 -19.12 -0.09
N ASN A 80 -9.28 -19.96 -0.80
CA ASN A 80 -10.70 -20.18 -0.51
C ASN A 80 -11.61 -18.95 -0.67
N PHE A 81 -11.28 -18.02 -1.58
CA PHE A 81 -12.17 -16.92 -1.97
C PHE A 81 -13.17 -17.36 -3.05
N ASN A 82 -14.31 -16.68 -3.14
CA ASN A 82 -15.29 -16.88 -4.21
C ASN A 82 -14.87 -16.12 -5.47
N THR A 83 -14.63 -14.81 -5.32
CA THR A 83 -14.15 -13.93 -6.38
C THR A 83 -13.00 -13.07 -5.87
N TYR A 84 -12.10 -12.74 -6.79
CA TYR A 84 -11.00 -11.81 -6.54
C TYR A 84 -11.05 -10.70 -7.57
N ASP A 85 -11.47 -9.53 -7.16
CA ASP A 85 -11.57 -8.35 -7.99
C ASP A 85 -10.46 -7.36 -7.63
N ILE A 86 -10.10 -6.49 -8.56
CA ILE A 86 -9.06 -5.47 -8.33
C ILE A 86 -9.50 -4.09 -8.80
N ILE A 87 -8.99 -3.05 -8.12
CA ILE A 87 -8.90 -1.70 -8.64
C ILE A 87 -7.42 -1.43 -8.96
N GLU A 88 -7.06 -1.34 -10.23
CA GLU A 88 -5.71 -1.00 -10.67
C GLU A 88 -5.76 -0.27 -12.02
N PRO A 89 -5.63 1.06 -12.04
CA PRO A 89 -5.71 1.82 -13.29
C PRO A 89 -4.49 1.66 -14.20
N PHE A 90 -3.36 1.15 -13.67
CA PHE A 90 -2.12 1.02 -14.43
C PHE A 90 -1.97 -0.39 -15.04
N GLU A 91 -2.61 -0.62 -16.20
CA GLU A 91 -2.64 -1.91 -16.89
C GLU A 91 -1.26 -2.55 -17.08
N LYS A 92 -0.23 -1.74 -17.39
CA LYS A 92 1.15 -2.23 -17.59
C LYS A 92 1.69 -3.00 -16.38
N ALA A 93 1.15 -2.78 -15.18
CA ALA A 93 1.59 -3.46 -13.96
C ALA A 93 1.14 -4.92 -13.91
N TYR A 94 -0.08 -5.23 -14.36
CA TYR A 94 -0.68 -6.57 -14.19
C TYR A 94 -0.84 -7.37 -15.46
N LYS A 95 -0.83 -6.76 -16.67
CA LYS A 95 -1.14 -7.45 -17.92
C LYS A 95 -0.30 -8.69 -18.22
N ASN A 96 0.93 -8.74 -17.73
CA ASN A 96 1.83 -9.88 -17.89
C ASN A 96 1.93 -10.75 -16.63
N SER A 97 1.05 -10.53 -15.64
CA SER A 97 1.08 -11.31 -14.41
C SER A 97 0.56 -12.73 -14.65
N LYS A 98 1.30 -13.72 -14.17
CA LYS A 98 0.86 -15.12 -14.18
C LYS A 98 -0.39 -15.39 -13.32
N TYR A 99 -0.82 -14.42 -12.52
CA TYR A 99 -2.00 -14.51 -11.69
C TYR A 99 -3.23 -13.84 -12.31
N LEU A 100 -3.12 -13.27 -13.51
CA LEU A 100 -4.22 -12.55 -14.16
C LEU A 100 -5.46 -13.44 -14.36
N ASN A 101 -5.26 -14.72 -14.64
CA ASN A 101 -6.34 -15.70 -14.78
C ASN A 101 -7.12 -16.00 -13.49
N LYS A 102 -6.68 -15.50 -12.34
CA LYS A 102 -7.38 -15.62 -11.04
C LYS A 102 -8.23 -14.40 -10.72
N ILE A 103 -8.14 -13.35 -11.53
CA ILE A 103 -8.90 -12.11 -11.34
C ILE A 103 -10.23 -12.23 -12.07
N ASN A 104 -11.31 -11.92 -11.35
CA ASN A 104 -12.67 -11.95 -11.89
C ASN A 104 -13.00 -10.63 -12.59
N ASN A 105 -12.82 -9.50 -11.92
CA ASN A 105 -13.09 -8.17 -12.47
C ASN A 105 -11.92 -7.23 -12.22
N ILE A 106 -11.67 -6.35 -13.19
CA ILE A 106 -10.65 -5.30 -13.12
C ILE A 106 -11.37 -3.96 -13.27
N PHE A 107 -11.29 -3.15 -12.25
CA PHE A 107 -11.87 -1.82 -12.21
C PHE A 107 -10.77 -0.75 -12.27
N THR A 108 -11.11 0.41 -12.80
CA THR A 108 -10.22 1.57 -12.80
C THR A 108 -10.58 2.58 -11.71
N ASN A 109 -11.82 2.54 -11.26
CA ASN A 109 -12.35 3.44 -10.21
C ASN A 109 -13.51 2.79 -9.43
N TYR A 110 -13.90 3.42 -8.31
CA TYR A 110 -14.96 2.91 -7.43
C TYR A 110 -16.36 2.95 -8.03
N SER A 111 -16.64 3.85 -8.97
CA SER A 111 -17.97 4.01 -9.56
C SER A 111 -18.41 2.83 -10.41
N GLU A 112 -17.47 2.00 -10.83
CA GLU A 112 -17.73 0.77 -11.59
C GLU A 112 -18.19 -0.38 -10.67
N ILE A 113 -18.07 -0.23 -9.35
CA ILE A 113 -18.32 -1.29 -8.38
C ILE A 113 -19.75 -1.24 -7.86
N THR A 114 -20.50 -2.29 -8.11
CA THR A 114 -21.88 -2.47 -7.59
C THR A 114 -21.94 -3.46 -6.42
N ASN A 115 -20.94 -4.31 -6.27
CA ASN A 115 -20.90 -5.37 -5.27
C ASN A 115 -20.39 -4.86 -3.92
N LYS A 116 -20.68 -5.64 -2.86
CA LYS A 116 -20.07 -5.49 -1.53
C LYS A 116 -19.02 -6.57 -1.32
N TYR A 117 -17.97 -6.21 -0.58
CA TYR A 117 -16.86 -7.10 -0.31
C TYR A 117 -16.72 -7.38 1.19
N LYS A 118 -16.51 -8.63 1.54
CA LYS A 118 -16.22 -9.01 2.92
C LYS A 118 -14.76 -8.75 3.31
N LYS A 119 -13.86 -8.77 2.33
CA LYS A 119 -12.45 -8.47 2.53
C LYS A 119 -11.98 -7.48 1.46
N ILE A 120 -11.56 -6.31 1.90
CA ILE A 120 -10.90 -5.33 1.03
C ILE A 120 -9.44 -5.26 1.45
N ILE A 121 -8.54 -5.29 0.49
CA ILE A 121 -7.10 -5.34 0.70
C ILE A 121 -6.45 -4.16 0.01
N SER A 122 -5.46 -3.53 0.66
CA SER A 122 -4.62 -2.51 0.05
C SER A 122 -3.20 -2.61 0.58
N ILE A 123 -2.24 -2.86 -0.30
CA ILE A 123 -0.85 -3.12 0.07
C ILE A 123 0.05 -2.10 -0.62
N TYR A 124 0.77 -1.29 0.18
CA TYR A 124 1.70 -0.26 -0.30
C TYR A 124 1.05 0.71 -1.29
N THR A 125 -0.16 1.21 -0.92
CA THR A 125 -0.96 2.07 -1.79
C THR A 125 -1.47 3.32 -1.05
N PHE A 126 -1.88 3.21 0.22
CA PHE A 126 -2.44 4.32 1.00
C PHE A 126 -1.47 5.49 1.16
N GLU A 127 -0.18 5.22 1.24
CA GLU A 127 0.88 6.23 1.28
C GLU A 127 0.95 7.09 0.02
N HIS A 128 0.43 6.58 -1.09
CA HIS A 128 0.42 7.26 -2.40
C HIS A 128 -0.87 8.02 -2.72
N MET A 129 -1.95 7.80 -1.97
CA MET A 129 -3.27 8.37 -2.26
C MET A 129 -3.34 9.85 -1.89
N THR A 130 -3.56 10.72 -2.88
CA THR A 130 -3.61 12.17 -2.64
C THR A 130 -4.88 12.64 -1.94
N ASN A 131 -5.98 11.90 -2.04
CA ASN A 131 -7.24 12.21 -1.35
C ASN A 131 -7.70 11.02 -0.49
N LEU A 132 -6.87 10.63 0.47
CA LEU A 132 -7.11 9.46 1.30
C LEU A 132 -8.45 9.47 2.07
N PRO A 133 -8.99 10.59 2.59
CA PRO A 133 -10.32 10.63 3.18
C PRO A 133 -11.44 10.21 2.21
N TYR A 134 -11.36 10.68 0.96
CA TYR A 134 -12.29 10.26 -0.10
C TYR A 134 -12.18 8.75 -0.36
N GLU A 135 -10.97 8.23 -0.54
CA GLU A 135 -10.73 6.81 -0.76
C GLU A 135 -11.31 5.93 0.36
N ILE A 136 -11.07 6.30 1.62
CA ILE A 136 -11.63 5.60 2.78
C ILE A 136 -13.16 5.65 2.76
N SER A 137 -13.77 6.78 2.38
CA SER A 137 -15.22 6.91 2.29
C SER A 137 -15.83 6.00 1.21
N GLU A 138 -15.19 5.90 0.04
CA GLU A 138 -15.62 4.98 -1.03
C GLU A 138 -15.45 3.51 -0.61
N ILE A 139 -14.33 3.17 0.01
CA ILE A 139 -14.09 1.83 0.57
C ILE A 139 -15.21 1.45 1.55
N LYS A 140 -15.62 2.35 2.43
CA LYS A 140 -16.73 2.08 3.38
C LYS A 140 -18.05 1.81 2.69
N LYS A 141 -18.33 2.47 1.55
CA LYS A 141 -19.58 2.23 0.79
C LYS A 141 -19.62 0.82 0.20
N ILE A 142 -18.48 0.27 -0.22
CA ILE A 142 -18.41 -1.05 -0.85
C ILE A 142 -18.02 -2.17 0.11
N LEU A 143 -17.67 -1.86 1.36
CA LEU A 143 -17.41 -2.83 2.41
C LEU A 143 -18.74 -3.45 2.90
N ASP A 144 -18.78 -4.76 3.06
CA ASP A 144 -19.89 -5.48 3.68
C ASP A 144 -20.04 -5.09 5.16
N LYS A 145 -21.23 -5.20 5.74
CA LYS A 145 -21.48 -4.87 7.16
C LYS A 145 -20.60 -5.65 8.13
N ASN A 146 -20.25 -6.89 7.78
CA ASN A 146 -19.37 -7.77 8.55
C ASN A 146 -18.00 -7.93 7.84
N GLY A 147 -17.67 -7.01 6.96
CA GLY A 147 -16.43 -7.01 6.23
C GLY A 147 -15.30 -6.35 6.99
N SER A 148 -14.09 -6.52 6.48
CA SER A 148 -12.89 -5.87 7.01
C SER A 148 -11.99 -5.33 5.90
N LEU A 149 -11.38 -4.19 6.18
CA LEU A 149 -10.34 -3.60 5.36
C LEU A 149 -8.99 -3.98 5.94
N HIS A 150 -8.13 -4.50 5.09
CA HIS A 150 -6.77 -4.95 5.42
C HIS A 150 -5.76 -4.10 4.67
N ILE A 151 -4.91 -3.41 5.40
CA ILE A 151 -3.93 -2.48 4.85
C ILE A 151 -2.54 -2.92 5.27
N ALA A 152 -1.59 -2.88 4.35
CA ALA A 152 -0.18 -2.95 4.65
C ALA A 152 0.51 -1.70 4.11
N ILE A 153 1.28 -1.02 4.96
CA ILE A 153 2.00 0.22 4.60
C ILE A 153 3.39 0.24 5.23
N PRO A 154 4.33 0.97 4.61
CA PRO A 154 5.59 1.28 5.26
C PRO A 154 5.35 2.22 6.46
N CYS A 155 6.14 2.09 7.50
CA CYS A 155 6.10 2.99 8.66
C CYS A 155 6.82 4.30 8.34
N GLU A 156 6.31 5.04 7.36
CA GLU A 156 6.81 6.34 6.92
C GLU A 156 6.75 7.37 8.04
N GLY A 157 7.87 8.11 8.18
CA GLY A 157 8.04 9.04 9.29
C GLY A 157 8.82 8.44 10.46
N GLU A 158 8.90 7.12 10.59
CA GLU A 158 9.68 6.45 11.62
C GLU A 158 11.18 6.40 11.25
N PHE A 159 12.04 6.46 12.28
CA PHE A 159 13.49 6.54 12.11
C PHE A 159 14.06 5.31 11.37
N ALA A 160 13.64 4.10 11.75
CA ALA A 160 14.14 2.87 11.15
C ALA A 160 13.85 2.78 9.65
N PHE A 161 12.64 3.15 9.23
CA PHE A 161 12.27 3.17 7.83
C PHE A 161 13.15 4.14 7.03
N LYS A 162 13.35 5.37 7.56
CA LYS A 162 14.24 6.37 6.92
C LYS A 162 15.68 5.88 6.78
N MET A 163 16.20 5.22 7.81
CA MET A 163 17.56 4.66 7.76
C MET A 163 17.64 3.50 6.76
N GLY A 164 16.63 2.61 6.75
CA GLY A 164 16.60 1.46 5.86
C GLY A 164 16.74 1.85 4.39
N TRP A 165 15.86 2.69 3.86
CA TRP A 165 15.92 3.05 2.45
C TRP A 165 17.11 3.95 2.10
N LYS A 166 17.60 4.81 3.04
CA LYS A 166 18.80 5.64 2.81
C LYS A 166 20.06 4.81 2.56
N PHE A 167 20.23 3.74 3.33
CA PHE A 167 21.43 2.89 3.22
C PHE A 167 21.32 1.79 2.16
N THR A 168 20.15 1.56 1.60
CA THR A 168 19.93 0.53 0.58
C THR A 168 19.52 1.13 -0.77
N THR A 169 18.23 1.43 -0.90
CA THR A 169 17.63 1.87 -2.17
C THR A 169 18.22 3.20 -2.66
N ALA A 170 18.46 4.16 -1.75
CA ALA A 170 19.01 5.46 -2.15
C ALA A 170 20.42 5.36 -2.70
N ILE A 171 21.25 4.49 -2.11
CA ILE A 171 22.62 4.26 -2.59
C ILE A 171 22.58 3.62 -3.98
N ALA A 172 21.81 2.54 -4.15
CA ALA A 172 21.68 1.86 -5.44
C ALA A 172 21.13 2.80 -6.53
N PHE A 173 20.11 3.61 -6.20
CA PHE A 173 19.53 4.60 -7.09
C PHE A 173 20.54 5.66 -7.50
N LYS A 174 21.31 6.20 -6.54
CA LYS A 174 22.37 7.19 -6.80
C LYS A 174 23.47 6.64 -7.71
N PHE A 175 23.86 5.38 -7.51
CA PHE A 175 24.85 4.73 -8.40
C PHE A 175 24.33 4.56 -9.82
N LYS A 176 23.05 4.13 -9.98
CA LYS A 176 22.44 3.87 -11.29
C LYS A 176 22.12 5.16 -12.05
N TYR A 177 21.45 6.10 -11.40
CA TYR A 177 20.87 7.28 -12.07
C TYR A 177 21.63 8.59 -11.81
N LYS A 178 22.59 8.61 -10.87
CA LYS A 178 23.33 9.82 -10.42
C LYS A 178 22.41 10.92 -9.84
N LEU A 179 21.23 10.53 -9.33
CA LEU A 179 20.20 11.41 -8.80
C LEU A 179 19.89 11.09 -7.33
N ASP A 180 19.24 12.04 -6.63
CA ASP A 180 18.81 11.86 -5.24
C ASP A 180 17.45 11.12 -5.17
N TYR A 181 17.47 9.95 -4.56
CA TYR A 181 16.26 9.14 -4.36
C TYR A 181 15.20 9.82 -3.49
N SER A 182 15.60 10.72 -2.59
CA SER A 182 14.65 11.39 -1.69
C SER A 182 13.61 12.24 -2.42
N VAL A 183 13.90 12.69 -3.65
CA VAL A 183 12.98 13.42 -4.51
C VAL A 183 11.83 12.50 -4.97
N ILE A 184 12.18 11.29 -5.40
CA ILE A 184 11.18 10.27 -5.78
C ILE A 184 10.32 9.89 -4.57
N MET A 185 10.94 9.66 -3.41
CA MET A 185 10.22 9.31 -2.18
C MET A 185 9.20 10.38 -1.79
N LYS A 186 9.58 11.66 -1.82
CA LYS A 186 8.66 12.77 -1.50
C LYS A 186 7.53 12.93 -2.52
N HIS A 187 7.79 12.62 -3.78
CA HIS A 187 6.77 12.65 -4.83
C HIS A 187 5.78 11.49 -4.69
N GLU A 188 6.24 10.29 -4.40
CA GLU A 188 5.42 9.10 -4.31
C GLU A 188 4.65 9.03 -2.98
N HIS A 189 5.33 9.26 -1.86
CA HIS A 189 4.78 9.04 -0.53
C HIS A 189 4.28 10.36 0.07
N VAL A 190 3.00 10.62 -0.15
CA VAL A 190 2.35 11.85 0.33
C VAL A 190 1.73 11.71 1.72
N ASN A 191 1.49 10.49 2.19
CA ASN A 191 0.90 10.22 3.49
C ASN A 191 1.86 9.47 4.40
N THR A 192 1.96 9.92 5.65
CA THR A 192 2.73 9.22 6.68
C THR A 192 1.89 8.12 7.35
N PHE A 193 2.55 7.15 7.98
CA PHE A 193 1.90 6.12 8.78
C PHE A 193 0.95 6.70 9.84
N GLU A 194 1.38 7.75 10.53
CA GLU A 194 0.60 8.36 11.61
C GLU A 194 -0.67 9.05 11.09
N GLU A 195 -0.58 9.78 9.97
CA GLU A 195 -1.74 10.41 9.33
C GLU A 195 -2.76 9.35 8.88
N ILE A 196 -2.30 8.27 8.23
CA ILE A 196 -3.14 7.15 7.81
C ILE A 196 -3.85 6.53 9.02
N LEU A 197 -3.13 6.27 10.10
CA LEU A 197 -3.69 5.66 11.30
C LEU A 197 -4.73 6.54 11.99
N ILE A 198 -4.52 7.85 12.04
CA ILE A 198 -5.49 8.80 12.61
C ILE A 198 -6.77 8.82 11.77
N LEU A 199 -6.66 8.88 10.45
CA LEU A 199 -7.82 8.80 9.56
C LEU A 199 -8.59 7.51 9.78
N LEU A 200 -7.93 6.36 9.73
CA LEU A 200 -8.58 5.05 9.91
C LEU A 200 -9.32 4.94 11.24
N ARG A 201 -8.74 5.43 12.33
CA ARG A 201 -9.37 5.42 13.66
C ARG A 201 -10.61 6.31 13.77
N ASN A 202 -10.74 7.31 12.91
CA ASN A 202 -11.94 8.14 12.85
C ASN A 202 -13.03 7.55 11.94
N TYR A 203 -12.65 6.80 10.94
CA TYR A 203 -13.60 6.19 10.00
C TYR A 203 -14.11 4.82 10.44
N PHE A 204 -13.35 4.04 11.22
CA PHE A 204 -13.67 2.68 11.63
C PHE A 204 -13.77 2.56 13.15
N LYS A 205 -14.71 1.71 13.62
CA LYS A 205 -14.92 1.49 15.05
C LYS A 205 -13.78 0.72 15.70
N LYS A 206 -13.20 -0.22 14.96
CA LYS A 206 -12.10 -1.07 15.42
C LYS A 206 -10.94 -1.01 14.45
N VAL A 207 -9.76 -0.66 14.96
CA VAL A 207 -8.51 -0.58 14.19
C VAL A 207 -7.43 -1.32 14.95
N GLU A 208 -7.04 -2.47 14.42
CA GLU A 208 -5.97 -3.31 14.97
C GLU A 208 -4.69 -3.08 14.15
N VAL A 209 -3.56 -2.94 14.86
CA VAL A 209 -2.26 -2.64 14.21
C VAL A 209 -1.23 -3.67 14.66
N LYS A 210 -0.55 -4.27 13.70
CA LYS A 210 0.64 -5.09 13.93
C LYS A 210 1.81 -4.47 13.19
N ARG A 211 2.99 -4.47 13.81
CA ARG A 211 4.20 -3.88 13.24
C ARG A 211 5.31 -4.91 13.10
N ASN A 212 6.22 -4.70 12.18
CA ASN A 212 7.37 -5.58 11.94
C ASN A 212 8.66 -4.75 11.78
N PRO A 213 9.79 -5.16 12.38
CA PRO A 213 9.92 -6.26 13.36
C PRO A 213 9.50 -5.82 14.76
N PHE A 214 8.95 -6.78 15.53
CA PHE A 214 8.58 -6.60 16.96
C PHE A 214 9.78 -6.60 17.92
N ILE A 215 10.98 -6.75 17.43
CA ILE A 215 12.16 -7.12 18.23
C ILE A 215 12.49 -6.06 19.29
N LEU A 216 11.99 -4.84 19.16
CA LEU A 216 12.19 -3.80 20.18
C LEU A 216 10.88 -3.03 20.40
N PRO A 217 10.41 -2.86 21.66
CA PRO A 217 9.28 -2.01 21.99
C PRO A 217 9.63 -0.50 21.86
N ILE A 218 10.62 -0.19 21.04
CA ILE A 218 11.08 1.18 20.80
C ILE A 218 10.14 1.80 19.77
N LYS A 219 9.44 2.84 20.19
CA LYS A 219 8.71 3.74 19.29
C LYS A 219 9.64 4.11 18.13
N ASN A 220 9.14 4.04 16.89
CA ASN A 220 9.86 4.41 15.67
C ASN A 220 10.89 3.40 15.13
N CYS A 221 10.82 2.11 15.50
CA CYS A 221 11.73 1.08 15.00
C CYS A 221 11.09 0.06 14.06
N SER A 222 9.90 0.36 13.52
CA SER A 222 9.21 -0.54 12.59
C SER A 222 9.43 -0.13 11.14
N PHE A 223 9.51 -1.13 10.26
CA PHE A 223 9.62 -0.92 8.81
C PHE A 223 8.26 -0.96 8.13
N TYR A 224 7.39 -1.87 8.54
CA TYR A 224 6.07 -2.08 7.96
C TYR A 224 5.02 -2.29 9.04
N ALA A 225 3.80 -1.89 8.72
CA ALA A 225 2.63 -2.13 9.55
C ALA A 225 1.54 -2.82 8.73
N TYR A 226 0.89 -3.78 9.37
CA TYR A 226 -0.39 -4.33 8.96
C TYR A 226 -1.49 -3.74 9.83
N ILE A 227 -2.56 -3.27 9.21
CA ILE A 227 -3.71 -2.65 9.86
C ILE A 227 -4.97 -3.38 9.41
N LYS A 228 -5.81 -3.78 10.38
CA LYS A 228 -7.15 -4.32 10.12
C LYS A 228 -8.19 -3.37 10.68
N CYS A 229 -9.17 -2.99 9.85
CA CYS A 229 -10.27 -2.12 10.19
C CYS A 229 -11.62 -2.83 10.03
N SER A 230 -12.53 -2.63 11.01
CA SER A 230 -13.90 -3.15 10.99
C SER A 230 -14.89 -2.23 11.71
#